data_81b302a8ad10a3a88f50097b5ac4559c
#
_entry.id   81b302a8ad10a3a88f50097b5ac4559c
#
_cell.length_a   1.000
_cell.length_b   1.000
_cell.length_c   1.000
_cell.angle_alpha   90.00
_cell.angle_beta   90.00
_cell.angle_gamma   90.00
#
_symmetry.space_group_name_H-M   'P 1'
#
loop_
_entity.id
_entity.type
_entity.pdbx_description
1 polymer ?
#
loop_
_entity_poly.entity_id
_entity_poly.type
_entity_poly.pdbx_seq_one_letter_code
_entity_poly.pdbx_strand_id
1 'polypeptide(L)'
;MTQDTTAWNEGRRRFLKTAGVAGGAMAVSSVMPMRVRAAPPTIKVGQIAPMTGSAAEFGPFYRDAAQLAIQHINAAAKEVFGGPLISQHIAEDTNTLPTPAIESARKLVESDGVPAIVGAWSSGVTVATSTSVSIPNNVLQISNGSTSPLISVLPEDKDADMLFRTTAPDSLQGVVAAMLANGELMDDYKVKTAATIFVNNPYGQGLSNAFARSFQLRGGTVHAQVPHPEEVQPTYKSQLAVALKDDPDLVVACSYPGHTATFLKEARDVFGFTNFQFVDGNKSQKVLDSVGGDTVAGQMGTAPGGGPQIAAYQKFAEQFKSKFGHDRVPPFTGSAYDAGMAIGLAAARAAAMGASTMDGRTLRDHLRPVSNPPGKTITGGDMESIVAGMEAIKKGEDVNYSGAAGACDFDKNGDVKVPIEVWNFTQDGTETAQIVDAPDIPSE
;
A
#
# COMPACT_ATOMS: atom_id res chain seq x y z
N MET A 1 -16.43 -45.32 -72.89
CA MET A 1 -15.82 -44.07 -73.35
C MET A 1 -14.72 -43.72 -72.40
N THR A 2 -13.55 -44.18 -72.73
CA THR A 2 -12.31 -43.95 -72.00
C THR A 2 -11.69 -42.69 -72.54
N GLN A 3 -11.50 -41.63 -71.69
CA GLN A 3 -10.73 -40.46 -72.03
C GLN A 3 -9.41 -40.45 -71.24
N ASP A 4 -8.42 -40.25 -72.05
CA ASP A 4 -6.99 -40.34 -71.94
C ASP A 4 -6.40 -39.33 -70.96
N THR A 5 -5.68 -39.83 -69.93
CA THR A 5 -5.00 -39.00 -68.88
C THR A 5 -3.49 -38.84 -69.15
N THR A 6 -3.02 -39.10 -70.37
CA THR A 6 -1.58 -39.12 -70.68
C THR A 6 -0.98 -37.78 -71.12
N ALA A 7 -1.79 -36.74 -71.39
CA ALA A 7 -1.28 -35.46 -71.92
C ALA A 7 -0.83 -34.47 -70.81
N TRP A 8 -1.11 -34.69 -69.53
CA TRP A 8 -0.82 -33.77 -68.45
C TRP A 8 0.54 -33.93 -67.76
N ASN A 9 1.18 -35.05 -67.96
CA ASN A 9 2.46 -35.39 -67.29
C ASN A 9 3.71 -35.03 -68.13
N GLU A 10 3.61 -34.76 -69.42
CA GLU A 10 4.78 -34.41 -70.24
C GLU A 10 5.16 -32.92 -70.16
N GLY A 11 4.23 -32.01 -69.90
CA GLY A 11 4.50 -30.58 -69.76
C GLY A 11 5.36 -30.21 -68.52
N ARG A 12 5.26 -30.96 -67.45
CA ARG A 12 6.03 -30.75 -66.22
C ARG A 12 7.49 -31.22 -66.25
N ARG A 13 7.79 -32.21 -67.10
CA ARG A 13 9.16 -32.70 -67.27
C ARG A 13 10.03 -31.87 -68.21
N ARG A 14 9.47 -31.07 -69.10
CA ARG A 14 10.24 -30.16 -69.96
C ARG A 14 10.61 -28.84 -69.32
N PHE A 15 9.87 -28.37 -68.28
CA PHE A 15 10.18 -27.13 -67.60
C PHE A 15 11.36 -27.24 -66.63
N LEU A 16 11.74 -28.46 -66.23
CA LEU A 16 12.83 -28.72 -65.26
C LEU A 16 14.20 -29.03 -65.94
N LYS A 17 14.30 -29.02 -67.28
CA LYS A 17 15.55 -29.34 -67.97
C LYS A 17 16.26 -28.20 -68.68
N THR A 18 15.70 -26.96 -68.62
CA THR A 18 16.28 -25.77 -69.29
C THR A 18 16.68 -24.63 -68.37
N ALA A 19 16.79 -24.88 -67.08
CA ALA A 19 17.30 -23.91 -66.10
C ALA A 19 18.63 -24.38 -65.45
N GLY A 20 19.54 -24.83 -66.25
CA GLY A 20 20.90 -25.15 -65.84
C GLY A 20 21.89 -24.28 -66.63
N VAL A 21 22.74 -23.55 -65.92
CA VAL A 21 23.89 -22.79 -66.34
C VAL A 21 23.62 -21.30 -66.72
N ALA A 22 23.46 -20.47 -65.69
CA ALA A 22 24.04 -19.13 -65.67
C ALA A 22 24.40 -18.83 -64.22
N GLY A 23 25.69 -18.77 -63.91
CA GLY A 23 26.21 -18.48 -62.59
C GLY A 23 25.82 -17.08 -62.13
N GLY A 24 25.11 -17.02 -61.06
CA GLY A 24 24.85 -15.81 -60.29
C GLY A 24 24.77 -16.22 -58.81
N ALA A 25 25.73 -15.78 -58.00
CA ALA A 25 25.72 -15.95 -56.57
C ALA A 25 24.46 -15.28 -56.02
N MET A 26 23.36 -16.04 -55.85
CA MET A 26 22.26 -15.61 -55.00
C MET A 26 22.71 -15.79 -53.53
N ALA A 27 23.01 -14.66 -52.88
CA ALA A 27 23.07 -14.57 -51.45
C ALA A 27 21.71 -15.08 -50.91
N VAL A 28 21.72 -16.31 -50.37
CA VAL A 28 20.62 -16.80 -49.56
C VAL A 28 20.64 -15.94 -48.31
N SER A 29 19.90 -14.83 -48.33
CA SER A 29 19.53 -14.13 -47.11
C SER A 29 18.77 -15.15 -46.26
N SER A 30 19.45 -15.79 -45.31
CA SER A 30 18.82 -16.53 -44.24
C SER A 30 17.97 -15.52 -43.49
N VAL A 31 16.71 -15.37 -43.85
CA VAL A 31 15.72 -14.77 -42.99
C VAL A 31 15.65 -15.70 -41.76
N MET A 32 16.50 -15.39 -40.77
CA MET A 32 16.32 -15.97 -39.44
C MET A 32 14.86 -15.66 -39.07
N PRO A 33 14.06 -16.68 -38.72
CA PRO A 33 12.74 -16.40 -38.24
C PRO A 33 12.92 -15.49 -37.00
N MET A 34 12.46 -14.24 -37.08
CA MET A 34 12.29 -13.41 -35.91
C MET A 34 11.49 -14.27 -34.94
N ARG A 35 12.16 -14.74 -33.87
CA ARG A 35 11.45 -15.39 -32.78
C ARG A 35 10.48 -14.33 -32.26
N VAL A 36 9.23 -14.46 -32.63
CA VAL A 36 8.14 -13.73 -31.99
C VAL A 36 8.23 -14.15 -30.53
N ARG A 37 8.79 -13.29 -29.70
CA ARG A 37 8.87 -13.54 -28.28
C ARG A 37 7.43 -13.60 -27.79
N ALA A 38 7.01 -14.71 -27.22
CA ALA A 38 5.70 -14.83 -26.62
C ALA A 38 5.52 -13.68 -25.62
N ALA A 39 4.33 -13.10 -25.59
CA ALA A 39 4.01 -12.09 -24.59
C ALA A 39 4.26 -12.67 -23.18
N PRO A 40 4.71 -11.87 -22.21
CA PRO A 40 4.92 -12.35 -20.86
C PRO A 40 3.60 -12.91 -20.27
N PRO A 41 3.66 -13.88 -19.34
CA PRO A 41 2.48 -14.30 -18.62
C PRO A 41 1.91 -13.13 -17.83
N THR A 42 0.58 -13.04 -17.72
CA THR A 42 -0.11 -11.96 -17.02
C THR A 42 -0.79 -12.48 -15.76
N ILE A 43 -0.92 -11.61 -14.76
CA ILE A 43 -1.68 -11.86 -13.53
C ILE A 43 -2.89 -10.94 -13.45
N LYS A 44 -3.87 -11.32 -12.63
CA LYS A 44 -4.84 -10.39 -12.06
C LYS A 44 -4.33 -9.93 -10.71
N VAL A 45 -4.60 -8.69 -10.33
CA VAL A 45 -4.30 -8.15 -9.00
C VAL A 45 -5.59 -7.80 -8.30
N GLY A 46 -5.81 -8.38 -7.12
CA GLY A 46 -6.92 -8.04 -6.24
C GLY A 46 -6.59 -6.80 -5.39
N GLN A 47 -7.63 -6.12 -4.95
CA GLN A 47 -7.52 -5.09 -3.93
C GLN A 47 -8.70 -5.20 -2.97
N ILE A 48 -8.45 -5.06 -1.68
CA ILE A 48 -9.46 -4.89 -0.64
C ILE A 48 -9.28 -3.52 0.02
N ALA A 49 -10.31 -2.66 -0.08
CA ALA A 49 -10.25 -1.28 0.37
C ALA A 49 -11.51 -0.89 1.16
N PRO A 50 -11.43 0.09 2.09
CA PRO A 50 -12.56 0.53 2.90
C PRO A 50 -13.46 1.47 2.09
N MET A 51 -14.19 0.93 1.09
CA MET A 51 -15.10 1.74 0.26
C MET A 51 -16.32 2.21 1.04
N THR A 52 -16.71 1.46 2.08
CA THR A 52 -17.76 1.81 3.03
C THR A 52 -17.28 1.64 4.49
N GLY A 53 -18.11 1.98 5.48
CA GLY A 53 -17.80 1.84 6.90
C GLY A 53 -17.12 3.07 7.51
N SER A 54 -16.42 2.86 8.63
CA SER A 54 -15.82 3.93 9.45
C SER A 54 -14.70 4.72 8.76
N ALA A 55 -14.05 4.12 7.75
CA ALA A 55 -12.97 4.72 6.97
C ALA A 55 -13.33 4.94 5.48
N ALA A 56 -14.62 4.99 5.14
CA ALA A 56 -15.11 5.11 3.76
C ALA A 56 -14.53 6.30 2.98
N GLU A 57 -14.10 7.35 3.67
CA GLU A 57 -13.46 8.52 3.06
C GLU A 57 -12.23 8.14 2.23
N PHE A 58 -11.48 7.11 2.66
CA PHE A 58 -10.17 6.78 2.11
C PHE A 58 -10.21 5.77 0.96
N GLY A 59 -11.24 4.91 0.92
CA GLY A 59 -11.31 3.79 -0.02
C GLY A 59 -11.09 4.15 -1.48
N PRO A 60 -11.77 5.17 -2.04
CA PRO A 60 -11.59 5.59 -3.43
C PRO A 60 -10.14 6.01 -3.76
N PHE A 61 -9.45 6.69 -2.83
CA PHE A 61 -8.05 7.12 -3.03
C PHE A 61 -7.12 5.91 -3.11
N TYR A 62 -7.29 4.90 -2.24
CA TYR A 62 -6.46 3.70 -2.25
C TYR A 62 -6.69 2.84 -3.48
N ARG A 63 -7.96 2.72 -3.92
CA ARG A 63 -8.32 2.03 -5.17
C ARG A 63 -7.61 2.67 -6.37
N ASP A 64 -7.73 3.98 -6.49
CA ASP A 64 -7.21 4.72 -7.63
C ASP A 64 -5.67 4.76 -7.62
N ALA A 65 -5.05 4.78 -6.45
CA ALA A 65 -3.59 4.71 -6.32
C ALA A 65 -3.02 3.37 -6.78
N ALA A 66 -3.61 2.25 -6.36
CA ALA A 66 -3.22 0.93 -6.84
C ALA A 66 -3.47 0.79 -8.36
N GLN A 67 -4.58 1.34 -8.85
CA GLN A 67 -4.85 1.36 -10.30
C GLN A 67 -3.80 2.16 -11.07
N LEU A 68 -3.32 3.29 -10.54
CA LEU A 68 -2.25 4.08 -11.16
C LEU A 68 -0.94 3.27 -11.24
N ALA A 69 -0.59 2.57 -10.15
CA ALA A 69 0.59 1.70 -10.14
C ALA A 69 0.53 0.64 -11.25
N ILE A 70 -0.60 -0.03 -11.37
CA ILE A 70 -0.83 -1.06 -12.40
C ILE A 70 -0.71 -0.47 -13.81
N GLN A 71 -1.19 0.75 -14.03
CA GLN A 71 -1.05 1.43 -15.31
C GLN A 71 0.39 1.75 -15.63
N HIS A 72 1.17 2.23 -14.64
CA HIS A 72 2.60 2.51 -14.81
C HIS A 72 3.38 1.23 -15.12
N ILE A 73 3.13 0.16 -14.36
CA ILE A 73 3.72 -1.17 -14.60
C ILE A 73 3.42 -1.66 -16.02
N ASN A 74 2.17 -1.60 -16.45
CA ASN A 74 1.78 -2.08 -17.76
C ASN A 74 2.32 -1.22 -18.90
N ALA A 75 2.41 0.09 -18.71
CA ALA A 75 3.01 0.99 -19.69
C ALA A 75 4.50 0.67 -19.91
N ALA A 76 5.26 0.56 -18.83
CA ALA A 76 6.67 0.18 -18.87
C ALA A 76 6.87 -1.25 -19.39
N ALA A 77 6.03 -2.20 -18.96
CA ALA A 77 6.11 -3.59 -19.43
C ALA A 77 5.82 -3.73 -20.93
N LYS A 78 4.89 -2.96 -21.45
CA LYS A 78 4.61 -2.93 -22.90
C LYS A 78 5.83 -2.49 -23.69
N GLU A 79 6.56 -1.50 -23.20
CA GLU A 79 7.78 -1.01 -23.84
C GLU A 79 8.91 -2.02 -23.73
N VAL A 80 9.16 -2.56 -22.54
CA VAL A 80 10.31 -3.42 -22.24
C VAL A 80 10.08 -4.88 -22.63
N PHE A 81 8.92 -5.46 -22.33
CA PHE A 81 8.62 -6.87 -22.54
C PHE A 81 7.72 -7.14 -23.75
N GLY A 82 7.11 -6.08 -24.33
CA GLY A 82 6.24 -6.19 -25.50
C GLY A 82 4.76 -6.49 -25.18
N GLY A 83 4.37 -6.48 -23.90
CA GLY A 83 2.99 -6.70 -23.46
C GLY A 83 2.79 -6.36 -21.99
N PRO A 84 1.54 -6.29 -21.52
CA PRO A 84 1.23 -6.03 -20.11
C PRO A 84 1.63 -7.22 -19.23
N LEU A 85 1.87 -6.97 -17.94
CA LEU A 85 2.10 -7.98 -16.90
C LEU A 85 0.85 -8.19 -16.03
N ILE A 86 -0.02 -7.19 -15.95
CA ILE A 86 -1.24 -7.25 -15.15
C ILE A 86 -2.44 -7.11 -16.09
N SER A 87 -3.23 -8.17 -16.18
CA SER A 87 -4.38 -8.23 -17.09
C SER A 87 -5.62 -7.53 -16.53
N GLN A 88 -5.77 -7.51 -15.21
CA GLN A 88 -6.93 -6.93 -14.55
C GLN A 88 -6.61 -6.47 -13.12
N HIS A 89 -7.23 -5.36 -12.70
CA HIS A 89 -7.31 -4.89 -11.31
C HIS A 89 -8.76 -5.06 -10.83
N ILE A 90 -8.96 -5.76 -9.72
CA ILE A 90 -10.27 -6.06 -9.16
C ILE A 90 -10.29 -5.54 -7.72
N ALA A 91 -11.11 -4.53 -7.44
CA ALA A 91 -11.23 -3.93 -6.13
C ALA A 91 -12.55 -4.31 -5.47
N GLU A 92 -12.48 -4.75 -4.20
CA GLU A 92 -13.61 -5.15 -3.38
C GLU A 92 -13.67 -4.31 -2.09
N ASP A 93 -14.88 -4.15 -1.55
CA ASP A 93 -15.14 -3.40 -0.33
C ASP A 93 -14.89 -4.25 0.92
N THR A 94 -14.25 -3.67 1.93
CA THR A 94 -14.07 -4.29 3.24
C THR A 94 -15.12 -3.85 4.27
N ASN A 95 -15.91 -2.83 3.98
CA ASN A 95 -16.76 -2.15 4.96
C ASN A 95 -15.99 -1.73 6.24
N THR A 96 -14.66 -1.67 6.18
CA THR A 96 -13.76 -1.43 7.32
C THR A 96 -13.93 -2.45 8.46
N LEU A 97 -14.49 -3.63 8.20
CA LEU A 97 -14.78 -4.69 9.17
C LEU A 97 -14.21 -6.05 8.72
N PRO A 98 -13.78 -6.92 9.66
CA PRO A 98 -13.19 -8.22 9.33
C PRO A 98 -14.10 -9.15 8.52
N THR A 99 -15.36 -9.33 8.94
CA THR A 99 -16.27 -10.31 8.31
C THR A 99 -16.57 -10.01 6.85
N PRO A 100 -17.02 -8.80 6.45
CA PRO A 100 -17.20 -8.46 5.05
C PRO A 100 -15.91 -8.57 4.24
N ALA A 101 -14.78 -8.22 4.82
CA ALA A 101 -13.48 -8.28 4.15
C ALA A 101 -13.01 -9.72 3.85
N ILE A 102 -13.28 -10.67 4.74
CA ILE A 102 -13.01 -12.11 4.50
C ILE A 102 -13.80 -12.59 3.27
N GLU A 103 -15.07 -12.22 3.15
CA GLU A 103 -15.90 -12.59 1.99
C GLU A 103 -15.36 -11.96 0.69
N SER A 104 -14.97 -10.67 0.75
CA SER A 104 -14.33 -9.97 -0.37
C SER A 104 -13.00 -10.61 -0.79
N ALA A 105 -12.16 -10.95 0.18
CA ALA A 105 -10.89 -11.63 -0.10
C ALA A 105 -11.09 -13.04 -0.68
N ARG A 106 -12.06 -13.81 -0.16
CA ARG A 106 -12.41 -15.13 -0.73
C ARG A 106 -12.87 -15.02 -2.17
N LYS A 107 -13.71 -14.07 -2.49
CA LYS A 107 -14.15 -13.81 -3.87
C LYS A 107 -12.96 -13.58 -4.79
N LEU A 108 -12.03 -12.71 -4.40
CA LEU A 108 -10.82 -12.40 -5.17
C LEU A 108 -9.96 -13.67 -5.39
N VAL A 109 -9.79 -14.50 -4.37
CA VAL A 109 -8.93 -15.68 -4.43
C VAL A 109 -9.61 -16.85 -5.11
N GLU A 110 -10.81 -17.23 -4.66
CA GLU A 110 -11.47 -18.47 -5.08
C GLU A 110 -12.23 -18.30 -6.41
N SER A 111 -12.82 -17.13 -6.67
CA SER A 111 -13.59 -16.88 -7.89
C SER A 111 -12.80 -16.19 -8.98
N ASP A 112 -12.03 -15.16 -8.63
CA ASP A 112 -11.27 -14.36 -9.59
C ASP A 112 -9.87 -14.91 -9.84
N GLY A 113 -9.33 -15.72 -8.92
CA GLY A 113 -8.04 -16.39 -9.05
C GLY A 113 -6.85 -15.43 -9.00
N VAL A 114 -6.90 -14.41 -8.13
CA VAL A 114 -5.80 -13.46 -7.99
C VAL A 114 -4.64 -14.08 -7.21
N PRO A 115 -3.38 -13.99 -7.68
CA PRO A 115 -2.22 -14.46 -6.94
C PRO A 115 -1.70 -13.42 -5.92
N ALA A 116 -2.17 -12.17 -6.00
CA ALA A 116 -1.76 -11.09 -5.10
C ALA A 116 -2.91 -10.12 -4.81
N ILE A 117 -2.90 -9.57 -3.58
CA ILE A 117 -3.88 -8.62 -3.07
C ILE A 117 -3.16 -7.37 -2.52
N VAL A 118 -3.58 -6.19 -2.97
CA VAL A 118 -3.26 -4.90 -2.33
C VAL A 118 -4.27 -4.64 -1.21
N GLY A 119 -3.78 -4.38 0.00
CA GLY A 119 -4.65 -4.12 1.17
C GLY A 119 -4.49 -5.21 2.25
N ALA A 120 -5.18 -5.08 3.36
CA ALA A 120 -6.18 -4.05 3.65
C ALA A 120 -5.52 -2.80 4.29
N TRP A 121 -6.35 -1.78 4.52
CA TRP A 121 -5.92 -0.60 5.27
C TRP A 121 -6.02 -0.82 6.79
N SER A 122 -7.15 -1.32 7.29
CA SER A 122 -7.33 -1.59 8.73
C SER A 122 -6.55 -2.84 9.17
N SER A 123 -5.80 -2.74 10.27
CA SER A 123 -5.00 -3.86 10.79
C SER A 123 -5.87 -5.05 11.20
N GLY A 124 -7.05 -4.83 11.80
CA GLY A 124 -7.99 -5.90 12.12
C GLY A 124 -8.48 -6.66 10.88
N VAL A 125 -8.73 -5.92 9.81
CA VAL A 125 -9.11 -6.49 8.51
C VAL A 125 -7.94 -7.25 7.89
N THR A 126 -6.72 -6.71 7.92
CA THR A 126 -5.54 -7.38 7.37
C THR A 126 -5.25 -8.68 8.10
N VAL A 127 -5.25 -8.68 9.45
CA VAL A 127 -5.07 -9.91 10.22
C VAL A 127 -6.13 -10.94 9.86
N ALA A 128 -7.41 -10.56 9.82
CA ALA A 128 -8.50 -11.47 9.52
C ALA A 128 -8.43 -12.05 8.10
N THR A 129 -8.15 -11.24 7.09
CA THR A 129 -8.06 -11.69 5.70
C THR A 129 -6.80 -12.48 5.42
N SER A 130 -5.66 -12.11 6.02
CA SER A 130 -4.40 -12.84 5.83
C SER A 130 -4.46 -14.23 6.45
N THR A 131 -4.91 -14.35 7.69
CA THR A 131 -4.97 -15.65 8.40
C THR A 131 -6.04 -16.58 7.85
N SER A 132 -7.18 -16.04 7.39
CA SER A 132 -8.31 -16.84 6.92
C SER A 132 -8.30 -17.13 5.42
N VAL A 133 -7.61 -16.32 4.61
CA VAL A 133 -7.70 -16.42 3.15
C VAL A 133 -6.34 -16.40 2.48
N SER A 134 -5.55 -15.30 2.55
CA SER A 134 -4.38 -15.16 1.68
C SER A 134 -3.25 -16.12 2.05
N ILE A 135 -2.86 -16.24 3.31
CA ILE A 135 -1.80 -17.15 3.74
C ILE A 135 -2.14 -18.63 3.44
N PRO A 136 -3.33 -19.16 3.84
CA PRO A 136 -3.69 -20.54 3.55
C PRO A 136 -3.73 -20.88 2.04
N ASN A 137 -4.03 -19.90 1.19
CA ASN A 137 -4.10 -20.07 -0.25
C ASN A 137 -2.80 -19.69 -0.99
N ASN A 138 -1.75 -19.34 -0.28
CA ASN A 138 -0.47 -18.87 -0.84
C ASN A 138 -0.66 -17.67 -1.78
N VAL A 139 -1.49 -16.72 -1.40
CA VAL A 139 -1.72 -15.45 -2.09
C VAL A 139 -0.89 -14.38 -1.41
N LEU A 140 -0.06 -13.65 -2.16
CA LEU A 140 0.74 -12.54 -1.65
C LEU A 140 -0.20 -11.39 -1.24
N GLN A 141 -0.15 -10.97 0.02
CA GLN A 141 -0.91 -9.81 0.49
C GLN A 141 0.04 -8.68 0.91
N ILE A 142 -0.14 -7.50 0.32
CA ILE A 142 0.63 -6.30 0.68
C ILE A 142 -0.33 -5.24 1.20
N SER A 143 -0.33 -5.07 2.53
CA SER A 143 -1.13 -4.04 3.18
C SER A 143 -0.55 -2.65 2.91
N ASN A 144 -1.43 -1.71 2.57
CA ASN A 144 -1.05 -0.32 2.36
C ASN A 144 -1.15 0.56 3.61
N GLY A 145 -1.83 0.12 4.68
CA GLY A 145 -2.13 1.01 5.80
C GLY A 145 -2.22 0.33 7.16
N SER A 146 -1.97 -0.98 7.25
CA SER A 146 -2.05 -1.70 8.52
C SER A 146 -0.76 -1.54 9.31
N THR A 147 -0.83 -0.81 10.41
CA THR A 147 0.32 -0.39 11.20
C THR A 147 0.52 -1.18 12.48
N SER A 148 -0.44 -2.04 12.88
CA SER A 148 -0.34 -2.82 14.12
C SER A 148 0.97 -3.62 14.22
N PRO A 149 1.67 -3.57 15.38
CA PRO A 149 2.84 -4.40 15.62
C PRO A 149 2.56 -5.91 15.60
N LEU A 150 1.30 -6.32 15.80
CA LEU A 150 0.90 -7.73 15.73
C LEU A 150 1.22 -8.35 14.35
N ILE A 151 1.12 -7.56 13.27
CA ILE A 151 1.39 -8.03 11.90
C ILE A 151 2.82 -8.53 11.75
N SER A 152 3.80 -7.84 12.36
CA SER A 152 5.22 -8.22 12.32
C SER A 152 5.55 -9.56 12.98
N VAL A 153 4.64 -10.07 13.81
CA VAL A 153 4.84 -11.30 14.63
C VAL A 153 3.71 -12.29 14.47
N LEU A 154 2.94 -12.20 13.39
CA LEU A 154 1.79 -13.05 13.14
C LEU A 154 2.23 -14.51 12.98
N PRO A 155 1.80 -15.44 13.88
CA PRO A 155 2.29 -16.82 13.86
C PRO A 155 2.01 -17.55 12.54
N GLU A 156 0.89 -17.26 11.90
CA GLU A 156 0.46 -17.86 10.64
C GLU A 156 1.35 -17.48 9.47
N ASP A 157 2.01 -16.32 9.53
CA ASP A 157 2.89 -15.84 8.46
C ASP A 157 4.37 -16.18 8.69
N LYS A 158 4.75 -16.61 9.89
CA LYS A 158 6.15 -16.83 10.30
C LYS A 158 6.97 -17.64 9.29
N ASP A 159 6.38 -18.72 8.77
CA ASP A 159 7.04 -19.61 7.82
C ASP A 159 6.48 -19.45 6.39
N ALA A 160 5.35 -18.76 6.25
CA ALA A 160 4.68 -18.53 4.97
C ALA A 160 5.30 -17.36 4.22
N ASP A 161 5.63 -16.27 4.93
CA ASP A 161 6.19 -15.04 4.36
C ASP A 161 5.32 -14.48 3.21
N MET A 162 4.00 -14.45 3.42
CA MET A 162 3.02 -14.03 2.41
C MET A 162 2.38 -12.68 2.71
N LEU A 163 2.62 -12.12 3.91
CA LEU A 163 2.07 -10.84 4.36
C LEU A 163 3.17 -9.78 4.46
N PHE A 164 2.98 -8.69 3.73
CA PHE A 164 3.88 -7.53 3.68
C PHE A 164 3.10 -6.25 3.92
N ARG A 165 3.80 -5.15 4.18
CA ARG A 165 3.18 -3.82 4.24
C ARG A 165 4.12 -2.72 3.75
N THR A 166 3.55 -1.71 3.09
CA THR A 166 4.26 -0.52 2.58
C THR A 166 4.11 0.68 3.52
N THR A 167 3.94 0.43 4.81
CA THR A 167 3.84 1.43 5.88
C THR A 167 4.61 0.99 7.12
N ALA A 168 5.05 1.96 7.94
CA ALA A 168 5.75 1.66 9.19
C ALA A 168 4.81 1.08 10.25
N PRO A 169 5.33 0.24 11.16
CA PRO A 169 4.58 -0.23 12.32
C PRO A 169 4.34 0.86 13.37
N ASP A 170 3.24 0.72 14.12
CA ASP A 170 2.86 1.60 15.25
C ASP A 170 3.92 1.66 16.37
N SER A 171 4.82 0.69 16.43
CA SER A 171 5.98 0.75 17.32
C SER A 171 6.89 1.94 17.05
N LEU A 172 6.90 2.48 15.83
CA LEU A 172 7.59 3.73 15.49
C LEU A 172 6.68 4.95 15.69
N GLN A 173 5.45 4.89 15.19
CA GLN A 173 4.50 6.00 15.31
C GLN A 173 4.16 6.34 16.76
N GLY A 174 3.96 5.35 17.63
CA GLY A 174 3.66 5.55 19.04
C GLY A 174 4.81 6.23 19.81
N VAL A 175 6.06 5.93 19.42
CA VAL A 175 7.24 6.63 19.98
C VAL A 175 7.23 8.10 19.58
N VAL A 176 7.03 8.41 18.30
CA VAL A 176 6.98 9.80 17.81
C VAL A 176 5.79 10.56 18.43
N ALA A 177 4.64 9.92 18.58
CA ALA A 177 3.47 10.50 19.25
C ALA A 177 3.76 10.85 20.72
N ALA A 178 4.52 9.99 21.42
CA ALA A 178 4.94 10.24 22.80
C ALA A 178 6.02 11.32 22.90
N MET A 179 6.99 11.38 21.97
CA MET A 179 7.97 12.43 21.88
C MET A 179 7.28 13.80 21.67
N LEU A 180 6.27 13.84 20.80
CA LEU A 180 5.46 15.04 20.60
C LEU A 180 4.76 15.46 21.89
N ALA A 181 4.03 14.56 22.55
CA ALA A 181 3.32 14.83 23.80
C ALA A 181 4.26 15.25 24.95
N ASN A 182 5.50 14.78 24.94
CA ASN A 182 6.51 15.15 25.95
C ASN A 182 7.29 16.44 25.63
N GLY A 183 7.01 17.10 24.51
CA GLY A 183 7.69 18.32 24.10
C GLY A 183 9.11 18.13 23.54
N GLU A 184 9.47 16.93 23.10
CA GLU A 184 10.79 16.64 22.49
C GLU A 184 10.88 17.13 21.04
N LEU A 185 9.74 17.22 20.37
CA LEU A 185 9.66 17.66 18.96
C LEU A 185 9.25 19.14 18.85
N MET A 186 8.46 19.62 19.81
CA MET A 186 7.97 21.01 19.87
C MET A 186 7.90 21.48 21.33
N ASP A 187 8.70 22.46 21.69
CA ASP A 187 8.88 22.92 23.07
C ASP A 187 7.57 23.34 23.75
N ASP A 188 6.65 23.94 22.99
CA ASP A 188 5.35 24.44 23.48
C ASP A 188 4.28 23.32 23.60
N TYR A 189 4.56 22.12 23.09
CA TYR A 189 3.63 20.99 23.10
C TYR A 189 4.06 19.95 24.14
N LYS A 190 3.90 20.32 25.44
CA LYS A 190 4.32 19.47 26.55
C LYS A 190 3.21 19.25 27.57
N VAL A 191 2.84 17.98 27.78
CA VAL A 191 1.87 17.57 28.78
C VAL A 191 2.49 16.60 29.80
N LYS A 192 1.84 16.43 30.96
CA LYS A 192 2.29 15.52 32.02
C LYS A 192 1.41 14.27 32.11
N THR A 193 0.14 14.44 31.80
CA THR A 193 -0.86 13.38 31.93
C THR A 193 -1.62 13.19 30.61
N ALA A 194 -1.92 11.94 30.28
CA ALA A 194 -2.68 11.61 29.10
C ALA A 194 -3.69 10.47 29.37
N ALA A 195 -4.70 10.39 28.53
CA ALA A 195 -5.49 9.19 28.32
C ALA A 195 -5.49 8.84 26.83
N THR A 196 -5.87 7.62 26.48
CA THR A 196 -6.13 7.24 25.10
C THR A 196 -7.57 6.79 24.92
N ILE A 197 -8.17 7.12 23.79
CA ILE A 197 -9.41 6.53 23.30
C ILE A 197 -9.10 5.83 21.98
N PHE A 198 -9.43 4.54 21.87
CA PHE A 198 -8.98 3.76 20.73
C PHE A 198 -10.03 2.77 20.22
N VAL A 199 -10.02 2.53 18.90
CA VAL A 199 -10.83 1.49 18.27
C VAL A 199 -10.36 0.11 18.74
N ASN A 200 -11.28 -0.72 19.22
CA ASN A 200 -10.98 -2.02 19.84
C ASN A 200 -10.63 -3.09 18.79
N ASN A 201 -9.51 -2.91 18.16
CA ASN A 201 -8.91 -3.84 17.20
C ASN A 201 -7.38 -3.79 17.28
N PRO A 202 -6.64 -4.63 16.53
CA PRO A 202 -5.17 -4.66 16.56
C PRO A 202 -4.48 -3.31 16.31
N TYR A 203 -5.04 -2.41 15.47
CA TYR A 203 -4.50 -1.08 15.25
C TYR A 203 -4.62 -0.20 16.49
N GLY A 204 -5.84 0.09 16.92
CA GLY A 204 -6.06 1.02 18.03
C GLY A 204 -5.39 0.56 19.33
N GLN A 205 -5.46 -0.75 19.63
CA GLN A 205 -4.79 -1.34 20.77
C GLN A 205 -3.26 -1.24 20.67
N GLY A 206 -2.70 -1.57 19.48
CA GLY A 206 -1.26 -1.53 19.24
C GLY A 206 -0.68 -0.13 19.41
N LEU A 207 -1.29 0.87 18.77
CA LEU A 207 -0.84 2.26 18.82
C LEU A 207 -1.05 2.89 20.19
N SER A 208 -2.19 2.64 20.85
CA SER A 208 -2.44 3.08 22.22
C SER A 208 -1.39 2.54 23.19
N ASN A 209 -1.04 1.26 23.08
CA ASN A 209 -0.01 0.63 23.91
C ASN A 209 1.39 1.19 23.64
N ALA A 210 1.74 1.40 22.35
CA ALA A 210 3.03 1.95 21.97
C ALA A 210 3.20 3.39 22.48
N PHE A 211 2.17 4.23 22.32
CA PHE A 211 2.15 5.58 22.89
C PHE A 211 2.30 5.55 24.41
N ALA A 212 1.45 4.78 25.09
CA ALA A 212 1.41 4.75 26.57
C ALA A 212 2.76 4.33 27.16
N ARG A 213 3.36 3.26 26.62
CA ARG A 213 4.68 2.79 27.03
C ARG A 213 5.74 3.86 26.84
N SER A 214 5.83 4.43 25.65
CA SER A 214 6.83 5.44 25.28
C SER A 214 6.68 6.72 26.09
N PHE A 215 5.44 7.18 26.32
CA PHE A 215 5.16 8.36 27.14
C PHE A 215 5.53 8.16 28.60
N GLN A 216 5.26 6.95 29.16
CA GLN A 216 5.67 6.59 30.53
C GLN A 216 7.19 6.50 30.68
N LEU A 217 7.92 5.96 29.70
CA LEU A 217 9.39 5.94 29.70
C LEU A 217 9.99 7.35 29.71
N ARG A 218 9.26 8.35 29.20
CA ARG A 218 9.61 9.78 29.20
C ARG A 218 9.14 10.53 30.46
N GLY A 219 8.60 9.82 31.44
CA GLY A 219 8.13 10.40 32.70
C GLY A 219 6.70 10.93 32.68
N GLY A 220 5.95 10.74 31.59
CA GLY A 220 4.52 11.02 31.53
C GLY A 220 3.67 10.00 32.27
N THR A 221 2.42 10.34 32.57
CA THR A 221 1.45 9.45 33.20
C THR A 221 0.26 9.21 32.28
N VAL A 222 -0.09 7.93 32.05
CA VAL A 222 -1.31 7.56 31.32
C VAL A 222 -2.37 7.10 32.30
N HIS A 223 -3.45 7.87 32.44
CA HIS A 223 -4.53 7.59 33.41
C HIS A 223 -5.45 6.46 32.95
N ALA A 224 -5.77 6.45 31.65
CA ALA A 224 -6.68 5.44 31.09
C ALA A 224 -6.35 5.14 29.63
N GLN A 225 -6.59 3.88 29.24
CA GLN A 225 -6.62 3.43 27.85
C GLN A 225 -8.02 2.85 27.60
N VAL A 226 -8.84 3.56 26.82
CA VAL A 226 -10.28 3.32 26.73
C VAL A 226 -10.66 2.80 25.35
N PRO A 227 -11.03 1.51 25.20
CA PRO A 227 -11.49 0.95 23.94
C PRO A 227 -12.92 1.40 23.60
N HIS A 228 -13.20 1.52 22.30
CA HIS A 228 -14.55 1.65 21.76
C HIS A 228 -14.79 0.64 20.64
N PRO A 229 -16.07 0.27 20.33
CA PRO A 229 -16.38 -0.69 19.27
C PRO A 229 -15.82 -0.30 17.89
N GLU A 230 -15.52 -1.31 17.06
CA GLU A 230 -15.14 -1.13 15.65
C GLU A 230 -16.27 -0.57 14.79
N GLU A 231 -17.50 -0.97 15.10
CA GLU A 231 -18.68 -0.40 14.45
C GLU A 231 -18.92 1.02 14.97
N VAL A 232 -19.30 1.92 14.07
CA VAL A 232 -19.64 3.30 14.43
C VAL A 232 -20.86 3.31 15.36
N GLN A 233 -20.69 3.95 16.51
CA GLN A 233 -21.74 4.08 17.52
C GLN A 233 -22.42 5.46 17.44
N PRO A 234 -23.69 5.55 17.82
CA PRO A 234 -24.39 6.83 17.87
C PRO A 234 -23.86 7.75 18.99
N THR A 235 -23.12 7.23 19.96
CA THR A 235 -22.56 7.98 21.10
C THR A 235 -21.37 7.26 21.72
N TYR A 236 -20.40 8.03 22.21
CA TYR A 236 -19.19 7.58 22.92
C TYR A 236 -19.06 8.22 24.32
N LYS A 237 -20.17 8.76 24.87
CA LYS A 237 -20.16 9.46 26.16
C LYS A 237 -19.65 8.61 27.32
N SER A 238 -19.95 7.30 27.31
CA SER A 238 -19.44 6.38 28.33
C SER A 238 -17.94 6.21 28.27
N GLN A 239 -17.38 6.11 27.07
CA GLN A 239 -15.93 6.02 26.85
C GLN A 239 -15.24 7.33 27.24
N LEU A 240 -15.80 8.46 26.82
CA LEU A 240 -15.30 9.79 27.16
C LEU A 240 -15.34 10.02 28.69
N ALA A 241 -16.40 9.62 29.38
CA ALA A 241 -16.49 9.74 30.83
C ALA A 241 -15.38 8.96 31.57
N VAL A 242 -14.95 7.82 31.01
CA VAL A 242 -13.83 7.04 31.57
C VAL A 242 -12.49 7.71 31.22
N ALA A 243 -12.30 8.12 29.96
CA ALA A 243 -11.06 8.73 29.51
C ALA A 243 -10.75 10.07 30.24
N LEU A 244 -11.79 10.84 30.57
CA LEU A 244 -11.68 12.17 31.18
C LEU A 244 -11.81 12.15 32.70
N LYS A 245 -11.98 10.99 33.33
CA LYS A 245 -12.27 10.86 34.77
C LYS A 245 -11.23 11.54 35.68
N ASP A 246 -9.96 11.39 35.36
CA ASP A 246 -8.84 11.85 36.16
C ASP A 246 -8.21 13.14 35.59
N ASP A 247 -8.99 13.91 34.82
CA ASP A 247 -8.65 15.22 34.25
C ASP A 247 -7.30 15.22 33.48
N PRO A 248 -7.14 14.37 32.42
CA PRO A 248 -5.88 14.30 31.69
C PRO A 248 -5.62 15.60 30.94
N ASP A 249 -4.35 16.02 30.84
CA ASP A 249 -3.94 17.16 30.02
C ASP A 249 -4.22 16.94 28.54
N LEU A 250 -4.22 15.65 28.08
CA LEU A 250 -4.33 15.25 26.66
C LEU A 250 -5.10 13.95 26.51
N VAL A 251 -5.91 13.85 25.47
CA VAL A 251 -6.46 12.55 25.00
C VAL A 251 -5.90 12.21 23.63
N VAL A 252 -5.22 11.06 23.51
CA VAL A 252 -4.75 10.56 22.22
C VAL A 252 -5.83 9.71 21.56
N ALA A 253 -6.23 10.09 20.34
CA ALA A 253 -7.34 9.51 19.61
C ALA A 253 -6.87 8.46 18.59
N CYS A 254 -6.63 7.22 19.02
CA CYS A 254 -6.22 6.12 18.12
C CYS A 254 -7.44 5.50 17.43
N SER A 255 -8.03 6.20 16.47
CA SER A 255 -9.35 5.84 15.92
C SER A 255 -9.50 6.21 14.44
N TYR A 256 -10.68 5.91 13.87
CA TYR A 256 -11.01 6.17 12.47
C TYR A 256 -11.96 7.37 12.32
N PRO A 257 -12.08 7.97 11.12
CA PRO A 257 -12.84 9.22 10.95
C PRO A 257 -14.29 9.15 11.41
N GLY A 258 -14.97 8.03 11.14
CA GLY A 258 -16.37 7.85 11.50
C GLY A 258 -16.65 7.87 13.00
N HIS A 259 -15.73 7.38 13.82
CA HIS A 259 -15.81 7.43 15.29
C HIS A 259 -15.40 8.81 15.80
N THR A 260 -14.26 9.29 15.30
CA THR A 260 -13.63 10.54 15.75
C THR A 260 -14.55 11.74 15.62
N ALA A 261 -15.25 11.86 14.49
CA ALA A 261 -16.21 12.93 14.26
C ALA A 261 -17.33 12.99 15.33
N THR A 262 -17.75 11.84 15.87
CA THR A 262 -18.79 11.77 16.90
C THR A 262 -18.24 12.09 18.28
N PHE A 263 -17.13 11.42 18.69
CA PHE A 263 -16.65 11.61 20.06
C PHE A 263 -16.01 13.00 20.28
N LEU A 264 -15.44 13.64 19.27
CA LEU A 264 -14.95 15.03 19.38
C LEU A 264 -16.07 16.02 19.68
N LYS A 265 -17.21 15.88 18.98
CA LYS A 265 -18.40 16.72 19.27
C LYS A 265 -18.88 16.51 20.71
N GLU A 266 -18.99 15.26 21.14
CA GLU A 266 -19.44 14.93 22.48
C GLU A 266 -18.45 15.38 23.55
N ALA A 267 -17.15 15.26 23.33
CA ALA A 267 -16.11 15.75 24.23
C ALA A 267 -16.24 17.27 24.44
N ARG A 268 -16.37 18.04 23.36
CA ARG A 268 -16.57 19.49 23.42
C ARG A 268 -17.90 19.88 24.06
N ASP A 269 -19.03 19.34 23.53
CA ASP A 269 -20.38 19.83 23.85
C ASP A 269 -20.88 19.31 25.21
N VAL A 270 -20.43 18.15 25.67
CA VAL A 270 -20.91 17.53 26.92
C VAL A 270 -19.87 17.63 28.06
N PHE A 271 -18.59 17.49 27.74
CA PHE A 271 -17.52 17.45 28.75
C PHE A 271 -16.66 18.72 28.78
N GLY A 272 -16.82 19.62 27.80
CA GLY A 272 -15.99 20.85 27.69
C GLY A 272 -14.52 20.56 27.41
N PHE A 273 -14.19 19.38 26.88
CA PHE A 273 -12.84 18.94 26.60
C PHE A 273 -12.52 19.03 25.11
N THR A 274 -11.38 19.64 24.76
CA THR A 274 -10.97 19.85 23.37
C THR A 274 -9.51 19.49 23.09
N ASN A 275 -8.71 19.12 24.10
CA ASN A 275 -7.27 18.89 23.93
C ASN A 275 -6.97 17.47 23.48
N PHE A 276 -6.96 17.25 22.17
CA PHE A 276 -6.67 15.95 21.56
C PHE A 276 -5.34 15.96 20.81
N GLN A 277 -4.63 14.83 20.86
CA GLN A 277 -3.59 14.49 19.91
C GLN A 277 -4.14 13.41 18.97
N PHE A 278 -3.92 13.63 17.69
CA PHE A 278 -4.42 12.77 16.63
C PHE A 278 -3.35 11.82 16.12
N VAL A 279 -3.77 10.88 15.30
CA VAL A 279 -2.92 9.89 14.64
C VAL A 279 -3.31 9.79 13.16
N ASP A 280 -2.68 8.90 12.42
CA ASP A 280 -2.90 8.66 10.99
C ASP A 280 -4.38 8.48 10.61
N GLY A 281 -5.13 7.70 11.38
CA GLY A 281 -6.55 7.43 11.15
C GLY A 281 -7.47 8.65 11.31
N ASN A 282 -6.99 9.71 11.95
CA ASN A 282 -7.74 10.95 12.14
C ASN A 282 -7.31 12.08 11.19
N LYS A 283 -6.25 11.92 10.40
CA LYS A 283 -5.83 12.89 9.38
C LYS A 283 -6.83 12.89 8.23
N SER A 284 -7.99 13.50 8.47
CA SER A 284 -9.22 13.31 7.70
C SER A 284 -9.97 14.63 7.50
N GLN A 285 -10.36 14.90 6.25
CA GLN A 285 -11.22 16.04 5.93
C GLN A 285 -12.60 15.87 6.57
N LYS A 286 -13.12 14.64 6.61
CA LYS A 286 -14.41 14.34 7.25
C LYS A 286 -14.42 14.69 8.74
N VAL A 287 -13.32 14.47 9.45
CA VAL A 287 -13.17 14.91 10.85
C VAL A 287 -13.25 16.42 10.93
N LEU A 288 -12.46 17.13 10.14
CA LEU A 288 -12.44 18.58 10.08
C LEU A 288 -13.83 19.16 9.76
N ASP A 289 -14.47 18.69 8.70
CA ASP A 289 -15.80 19.16 8.26
C ASP A 289 -16.88 18.91 9.33
N SER A 290 -16.70 17.85 10.13
CA SER A 290 -17.69 17.44 11.13
C SER A 290 -17.65 18.31 12.38
N VAL A 291 -16.49 18.79 12.80
CA VAL A 291 -16.32 19.55 14.05
C VAL A 291 -15.97 21.04 13.82
N GLY A 292 -15.54 21.38 12.61
CA GLY A 292 -15.12 22.72 12.20
C GLY A 292 -13.68 23.06 12.59
N GLY A 293 -13.01 23.87 11.74
CA GLY A 293 -11.64 24.31 11.97
C GLY A 293 -11.44 25.02 13.31
N ASP A 294 -12.41 25.84 13.73
CA ASP A 294 -12.35 26.52 15.04
C ASP A 294 -12.21 25.57 16.24
N THR A 295 -12.58 24.29 16.07
CA THR A 295 -12.48 23.29 17.15
C THR A 295 -11.12 22.60 17.17
N VAL A 296 -10.52 22.34 16.00
CA VAL A 296 -9.34 21.47 15.89
C VAL A 296 -8.10 22.15 15.31
N ALA A 297 -8.19 23.35 14.73
CA ALA A 297 -7.03 24.05 14.18
C ALA A 297 -5.91 24.21 15.23
N GLY A 298 -4.69 23.89 14.83
CA GLY A 298 -3.52 23.86 15.71
C GLY A 298 -3.34 22.57 16.52
N GLN A 299 -4.34 21.68 16.57
CA GLN A 299 -4.17 20.38 17.21
C GLN A 299 -3.36 19.45 16.30
N MET A 300 -2.47 18.70 16.92
CA MET A 300 -1.43 17.95 16.23
C MET A 300 -1.72 16.45 16.16
N GLY A 301 -1.04 15.80 15.26
CA GLY A 301 -1.09 14.35 15.12
C GLY A 301 0.16 13.77 14.46
N THR A 302 0.22 12.46 14.39
CA THR A 302 1.29 11.73 13.71
C THR A 302 0.74 10.83 12.63
N ALA A 303 1.52 10.55 11.58
CA ALA A 303 1.16 9.59 10.54
C ALA A 303 2.42 8.99 9.89
N PRO A 304 2.45 7.71 9.51
CA PRO A 304 3.54 7.15 8.72
C PRO A 304 3.63 7.79 7.34
N GLY A 305 4.87 8.04 6.86
CA GLY A 305 5.19 8.57 5.55
C GLY A 305 5.90 9.91 5.59
N GLY A 306 6.75 10.16 4.59
CA GLY A 306 7.50 11.41 4.47
C GLY A 306 6.76 12.54 3.72
N GLY A 307 5.56 12.27 3.21
CA GLY A 307 4.71 13.24 2.55
C GLY A 307 5.40 14.03 1.42
N PRO A 308 5.11 15.34 1.30
CA PRO A 308 5.60 16.17 0.19
C PRO A 308 7.11 16.35 0.10
N GLN A 309 7.87 15.96 1.11
CA GLN A 309 9.34 16.07 1.10
C GLN A 309 10.00 14.95 0.27
N ILE A 310 9.30 13.84 0.02
CA ILE A 310 9.80 12.74 -0.81
C ILE A 310 9.59 13.06 -2.29
N ALA A 311 10.67 13.08 -3.10
CA ALA A 311 10.58 13.37 -4.54
C ALA A 311 9.66 12.40 -5.30
N ALA A 312 9.65 11.11 -4.93
CA ALA A 312 8.75 10.12 -5.49
C ALA A 312 7.29 10.43 -5.16
N TYR A 313 7.00 10.91 -3.93
CA TYR A 313 5.66 11.36 -3.57
C TYR A 313 5.17 12.52 -4.43
N GLN A 314 6.00 13.53 -4.69
CA GLN A 314 5.62 14.68 -5.52
C GLN A 314 5.22 14.23 -6.94
N LYS A 315 6.03 13.37 -7.58
CA LYS A 315 5.75 12.82 -8.91
C LYS A 315 4.48 11.97 -8.94
N PHE A 316 4.30 11.13 -7.93
CA PHE A 316 3.09 10.33 -7.75
C PHE A 316 1.86 11.22 -7.56
N ALA A 317 1.90 12.17 -6.62
CA ALA A 317 0.77 13.01 -6.25
C ALA A 317 0.27 13.88 -7.41
N GLU A 318 1.18 14.43 -8.22
CA GLU A 318 0.84 15.20 -9.42
C GLU A 318 0.03 14.34 -10.40
N GLN A 319 0.53 13.16 -10.75
CA GLN A 319 -0.14 12.27 -11.70
C GLN A 319 -1.44 11.71 -11.14
N PHE A 320 -1.46 11.36 -9.85
CA PHE A 320 -2.63 10.85 -9.17
C PHE A 320 -3.78 11.86 -9.19
N LYS A 321 -3.52 13.10 -8.76
CA LYS A 321 -4.50 14.18 -8.79
C LYS A 321 -4.99 14.49 -10.19
N SER A 322 -4.06 14.65 -11.13
CA SER A 322 -4.38 14.97 -12.53
C SER A 322 -5.24 13.89 -13.18
N LYS A 323 -4.95 12.60 -12.91
CA LYS A 323 -5.61 11.50 -13.57
C LYS A 323 -7.00 11.20 -13.05
N PHE A 324 -7.18 11.24 -11.74
CA PHE A 324 -8.43 10.84 -11.08
C PHE A 324 -9.26 12.02 -10.60
N GLY A 325 -8.78 13.26 -10.74
CA GLY A 325 -9.49 14.47 -10.33
C GLY A 325 -9.54 14.67 -8.81
N HIS A 326 -8.65 14.01 -8.08
CA HIS A 326 -8.56 14.21 -6.63
C HIS A 326 -7.90 15.55 -6.29
N ASP A 327 -8.41 16.24 -5.29
CA ASP A 327 -7.88 17.53 -4.80
C ASP A 327 -6.76 17.35 -3.74
N ARG A 328 -6.73 16.21 -3.07
CA ARG A 328 -5.79 15.87 -1.99
C ARG A 328 -5.23 14.45 -2.12
N VAL A 329 -4.26 14.14 -1.28
CA VAL A 329 -3.65 12.81 -1.14
C VAL A 329 -3.68 12.43 0.34
N PRO A 330 -4.71 11.71 0.81
CA PRO A 330 -4.79 11.22 2.18
C PRO A 330 -3.63 10.32 2.59
N PRO A 331 -3.37 10.10 3.89
CA PRO A 331 -2.39 9.12 4.36
C PRO A 331 -2.56 7.76 3.69
N PHE A 332 -1.47 7.02 3.50
CA PHE A 332 -1.44 5.68 2.89
C PHE A 332 -1.85 5.58 1.42
N THR A 333 -2.18 6.70 0.76
CA THR A 333 -2.46 6.70 -0.69
C THR A 333 -1.20 6.35 -1.48
N GLY A 334 -0.05 6.95 -1.12
CA GLY A 334 1.26 6.58 -1.68
C GLY A 334 1.62 5.12 -1.40
N SER A 335 1.33 4.63 -0.19
CA SER A 335 1.57 3.23 0.18
C SER A 335 0.73 2.24 -0.64
N ALA A 336 -0.51 2.60 -1.02
CA ALA A 336 -1.34 1.77 -1.90
C ALA A 336 -0.77 1.71 -3.33
N TYR A 337 -0.24 2.83 -3.81
CA TYR A 337 0.52 2.85 -5.06
C TYR A 337 1.76 1.96 -4.99
N ASP A 338 2.54 2.07 -3.91
CA ASP A 338 3.77 1.31 -3.71
C ASP A 338 3.52 -0.20 -3.61
N ALA A 339 2.44 -0.62 -2.97
CA ALA A 339 2.03 -2.03 -2.93
C ALA A 339 1.73 -2.58 -4.34
N GLY A 340 1.02 -1.80 -5.17
CA GLY A 340 0.78 -2.17 -6.56
C GLY A 340 2.06 -2.21 -7.41
N MET A 341 2.96 -1.24 -7.20
CA MET A 341 4.27 -1.21 -7.87
C MET A 341 5.13 -2.41 -7.50
N ALA A 342 5.23 -2.74 -6.21
CA ALA A 342 6.03 -3.87 -5.72
C ALA A 342 5.55 -5.21 -6.32
N ILE A 343 4.23 -5.46 -6.35
CA ILE A 343 3.64 -6.64 -7.01
C ILE A 343 4.01 -6.65 -8.51
N GLY A 344 3.88 -5.52 -9.19
CA GLY A 344 4.16 -5.42 -10.62
C GLY A 344 5.63 -5.62 -10.97
N LEU A 345 6.54 -5.07 -10.16
CA LEU A 345 7.99 -5.26 -10.33
C LEU A 345 8.41 -6.71 -10.03
N ALA A 346 7.81 -7.35 -9.01
CA ALA A 346 8.00 -8.77 -8.74
C ALA A 346 7.56 -9.64 -9.94
N ALA A 347 6.41 -9.33 -10.52
CA ALA A 347 5.93 -9.99 -11.75
C ALA A 347 6.88 -9.75 -12.93
N ALA A 348 7.43 -8.55 -13.09
CA ALA A 348 8.41 -8.24 -14.12
C ALA A 348 9.69 -9.08 -13.96
N ARG A 349 10.20 -9.21 -12.74
CA ARG A 349 11.38 -10.04 -12.44
C ARG A 349 11.10 -11.53 -12.70
N ALA A 350 9.97 -12.03 -12.23
CA ALA A 350 9.56 -13.42 -12.48
C ALA A 350 9.49 -13.71 -13.98
N ALA A 351 8.88 -12.81 -14.77
CA ALA A 351 8.84 -12.93 -16.24
C ALA A 351 10.22 -12.89 -16.89
N ALA A 352 11.11 -12.00 -16.42
CA ALA A 352 12.48 -11.90 -16.93
C ALA A 352 13.29 -13.16 -16.68
N MET A 353 13.08 -13.82 -15.53
CA MET A 353 13.72 -15.08 -15.15
C MET A 353 13.05 -16.31 -15.76
N GLY A 354 12.01 -16.15 -16.60
CA GLY A 354 11.37 -17.22 -17.32
C GLY A 354 10.43 -18.06 -16.45
N ALA A 355 9.85 -17.51 -15.41
CA ALA A 355 8.85 -18.18 -14.60
C ALA A 355 7.67 -18.64 -15.48
N SER A 356 7.31 -19.92 -15.35
CA SER A 356 6.19 -20.52 -16.08
C SER A 356 4.84 -20.25 -15.41
N THR A 357 4.86 -19.96 -14.12
CA THR A 357 3.69 -19.60 -13.31
C THR A 357 3.95 -18.30 -12.58
N MET A 358 2.89 -17.56 -12.31
CA MET A 358 2.90 -16.28 -11.59
C MET A 358 1.97 -16.39 -10.39
N ASP A 359 2.14 -17.43 -9.57
CA ASP A 359 1.41 -17.61 -8.32
C ASP A 359 1.96 -16.71 -7.21
N GLY A 360 1.29 -16.65 -6.07
CA GLY A 360 1.67 -15.76 -4.98
C GLY A 360 3.05 -16.09 -4.39
N ARG A 361 3.47 -17.37 -4.37
CA ARG A 361 4.82 -17.74 -3.92
C ARG A 361 5.90 -17.22 -4.88
N THR A 362 5.67 -17.38 -6.18
CA THR A 362 6.56 -16.82 -7.20
C THR A 362 6.69 -15.30 -7.04
N LEU A 363 5.58 -14.59 -6.85
CA LEU A 363 5.63 -13.14 -6.63
C LEU A 363 6.38 -12.78 -5.34
N ARG A 364 6.10 -13.47 -4.23
CA ARG A 364 6.79 -13.30 -2.96
C ARG A 364 8.30 -13.46 -3.09
N ASP A 365 8.76 -14.52 -3.77
CA ASP A 365 10.19 -14.83 -3.94
C ASP A 365 10.94 -13.75 -4.75
N HIS A 366 10.21 -13.01 -5.58
CA HIS A 366 10.76 -11.91 -6.37
C HIS A 366 10.51 -10.52 -5.76
N LEU A 367 9.81 -10.41 -4.62
CA LEU A 367 9.43 -9.13 -4.04
C LEU A 367 10.65 -8.37 -3.47
N ARG A 368 11.36 -8.96 -2.50
CA ARG A 368 12.56 -8.34 -1.91
C ARG A 368 13.67 -8.09 -2.94
N PRO A 369 13.92 -8.98 -3.91
CA PRO A 369 14.91 -8.73 -4.97
C PRO A 369 14.63 -7.55 -5.90
N VAL A 370 13.43 -6.96 -5.89
CA VAL A 370 13.11 -5.76 -6.67
C VAL A 370 12.89 -4.52 -5.82
N SER A 371 12.73 -4.69 -4.51
CA SER A 371 12.44 -3.58 -3.61
C SER A 371 13.61 -3.20 -2.71
N ASN A 372 14.45 -4.16 -2.33
CA ASN A 372 15.54 -3.94 -1.39
C ASN A 372 16.88 -3.63 -2.09
N PRO A 373 17.79 -2.84 -1.46
CA PRO A 373 19.13 -2.65 -1.96
C PRO A 373 19.94 -3.96 -1.92
N PRO A 374 21.03 -4.10 -2.74
CA PRO A 374 21.55 -3.07 -3.64
C PRO A 374 20.82 -3.06 -4.98
N GLY A 375 21.12 -2.04 -5.81
CA GLY A 375 20.71 -2.03 -7.20
C GLY A 375 20.38 -0.66 -7.74
N LYS A 376 19.97 -0.64 -9.02
CA LYS A 376 19.52 0.59 -9.67
C LYS A 376 18.21 1.06 -9.03
N THR A 377 18.17 2.30 -8.57
CA THR A 377 16.96 2.87 -7.97
C THR A 377 15.85 3.03 -9.01
N ILE A 378 14.66 2.52 -8.68
CA ILE A 378 13.41 2.76 -9.37
C ILE A 378 12.60 3.74 -8.52
N THR A 379 12.35 4.94 -9.04
CA THR A 379 11.60 5.98 -8.33
C THR A 379 10.11 5.87 -8.64
N GLY A 380 9.29 5.70 -7.62
CA GLY A 380 7.83 5.68 -7.75
C GLY A 380 7.29 6.98 -8.38
N GLY A 381 6.28 6.86 -9.25
CA GLY A 381 5.72 8.00 -9.99
C GLY A 381 6.58 8.51 -11.16
N ASP A 382 7.82 8.06 -11.30
CA ASP A 382 8.72 8.46 -12.39
C ASP A 382 8.73 7.41 -13.49
N MET A 383 8.01 7.65 -14.58
CA MET A 383 7.90 6.69 -15.67
C MET A 383 9.24 6.37 -16.36
N GLU A 384 10.12 7.34 -16.49
CA GLU A 384 11.45 7.12 -17.07
C GLU A 384 12.27 6.19 -16.17
N SER A 385 12.25 6.43 -14.87
CA SER A 385 12.89 5.57 -13.87
C SER A 385 12.31 4.16 -13.85
N ILE A 386 10.98 4.02 -13.96
CA ILE A 386 10.28 2.72 -13.98
C ILE A 386 10.67 1.92 -15.22
N VAL A 387 10.67 2.53 -16.40
CA VAL A 387 11.11 1.87 -17.67
C VAL A 387 12.56 1.42 -17.57
N ALA A 388 13.45 2.33 -17.13
CA ALA A 388 14.87 2.03 -16.99
C ALA A 388 15.16 0.93 -15.93
N GLY A 389 14.34 0.86 -14.88
CA GLY A 389 14.39 -0.20 -13.88
C GLY A 389 13.90 -1.54 -14.45
N MET A 390 12.81 -1.55 -15.21
CA MET A 390 12.34 -2.77 -15.89
C MET A 390 13.34 -3.29 -16.94
N GLU A 391 14.06 -2.41 -17.63
CA GLU A 391 15.15 -2.81 -18.52
C GLU A 391 16.29 -3.49 -17.75
N ALA A 392 16.67 -2.97 -16.57
CA ALA A 392 17.66 -3.57 -15.69
C ALA A 392 17.18 -4.97 -15.23
N ILE A 393 15.93 -5.08 -14.76
CA ILE A 393 15.31 -6.37 -14.40
C ILE A 393 15.38 -7.38 -15.56
N LYS A 394 15.06 -6.95 -16.80
CA LYS A 394 15.10 -7.80 -17.99
C LYS A 394 16.51 -8.32 -18.31
N LYS A 395 17.54 -7.56 -17.95
CA LYS A 395 18.96 -7.95 -18.09
C LYS A 395 19.45 -8.82 -16.93
N GLY A 396 18.68 -9.01 -15.88
CA GLY A 396 19.04 -9.72 -14.66
C GLY A 396 19.89 -8.88 -13.69
N GLU A 397 19.86 -7.55 -13.85
CA GLU A 397 20.54 -6.61 -12.96
C GLU A 397 19.71 -6.39 -11.67
N ASP A 398 20.38 -6.05 -10.58
CA ASP A 398 19.74 -5.70 -9.32
C ASP A 398 19.08 -4.32 -9.39
N VAL A 399 17.93 -4.21 -8.75
CA VAL A 399 17.17 -2.96 -8.64
C VAL A 399 16.71 -2.74 -7.21
N ASN A 400 16.37 -1.49 -6.88
CA ASN A 400 15.90 -1.07 -5.57
C ASN A 400 14.72 -0.08 -5.76
N TYR A 401 13.53 -0.44 -5.29
CA TYR A 401 12.34 0.40 -5.44
C TYR A 401 12.22 1.42 -4.29
N SER A 402 12.28 2.70 -4.64
CA SER A 402 12.00 3.83 -3.76
C SER A 402 10.59 4.36 -4.06
N GLY A 403 9.67 4.12 -3.15
CA GLY A 403 8.25 4.36 -3.33
C GLY A 403 7.80 5.79 -3.02
N ALA A 404 6.52 6.05 -3.29
CA ALA A 404 5.85 7.31 -2.99
C ALA A 404 5.69 7.57 -1.49
N ALA A 405 5.57 6.51 -0.67
CA ALA A 405 5.52 6.63 0.79
C ALA A 405 6.89 6.59 1.45
N GLY A 406 7.92 6.18 0.72
CA GLY A 406 9.30 5.99 1.20
C GLY A 406 9.96 4.75 0.60
N ALA A 407 11.09 4.36 1.13
CA ALA A 407 11.77 3.12 0.71
C ALA A 407 10.91 1.89 1.02
N CYS A 408 10.83 0.97 0.06
CA CYS A 408 10.11 -0.30 0.23
C CYS A 408 11.08 -1.44 0.57
N ASP A 409 12.01 -1.19 1.49
CA ASP A 409 13.03 -2.15 1.94
C ASP A 409 12.42 -3.14 2.92
N PHE A 410 11.75 -4.17 2.40
CA PHE A 410 11.07 -5.16 3.24
C PHE A 410 12.05 -5.97 4.08
N ASP A 411 11.91 -5.89 5.39
CA ASP A 411 12.67 -6.70 6.33
C ASP A 411 12.21 -8.18 6.33
N LYS A 412 12.76 -8.96 7.26
CA LYS A 412 12.41 -10.39 7.40
C LYS A 412 10.96 -10.65 7.79
N ASN A 413 10.26 -9.65 8.33
CA ASN A 413 8.86 -9.74 8.74
C ASN A 413 7.91 -9.10 7.71
N GLY A 414 8.43 -8.68 6.53
CA GLY A 414 7.64 -7.97 5.53
C GLY A 414 7.33 -6.51 5.89
N ASP A 415 8.03 -5.93 6.86
CA ASP A 415 7.88 -4.54 7.29
C ASP A 415 8.82 -3.61 6.52
N VAL A 416 8.42 -2.35 6.39
CA VAL A 416 9.28 -1.26 5.91
C VAL A 416 9.48 -0.21 7.00
N LYS A 417 10.54 0.56 6.88
CA LYS A 417 10.80 1.72 7.73
C LYS A 417 10.62 2.98 6.90
N VAL A 418 9.55 3.70 7.16
CA VAL A 418 9.30 5.02 6.55
C VAL A 418 9.33 6.10 7.64
N PRO A 419 9.59 7.36 7.29
CA PRO A 419 9.50 8.48 8.22
C PRO A 419 8.13 8.57 8.89
N ILE A 420 8.06 9.26 10.03
CA ILE A 420 6.79 9.62 10.68
C ILE A 420 6.60 11.13 10.55
N GLU A 421 5.50 11.51 9.93
CA GLU A 421 5.06 12.90 9.83
C GLU A 421 4.41 13.33 11.15
N VAL A 422 4.79 14.49 11.65
CA VAL A 422 4.01 15.29 12.61
C VAL A 422 3.22 16.31 11.79
N TRP A 423 1.92 16.34 11.97
CA TRP A 423 1.01 17.20 11.23
C TRP A 423 0.05 17.93 12.16
N ASN A 424 -0.58 19.01 11.70
CA ASN A 424 -1.62 19.72 12.44
C ASN A 424 -2.84 19.99 11.56
N PHE A 425 -4.00 20.16 12.19
CA PHE A 425 -5.17 20.72 11.54
C PHE A 425 -4.99 22.22 11.34
N THR A 426 -5.39 22.68 10.16
CA THR A 426 -5.61 24.10 9.85
C THR A 426 -7.10 24.41 9.86
N GLN A 427 -7.51 25.64 9.50
CA GLN A 427 -8.94 25.97 9.38
C GLN A 427 -9.65 25.14 8.29
N ASP A 428 -8.94 24.81 7.20
CA ASP A 428 -9.55 24.22 6.00
C ASP A 428 -8.95 22.86 5.61
N GLY A 429 -7.95 22.37 6.35
CA GLY A 429 -7.25 21.13 5.99
C GLY A 429 -6.27 20.64 7.03
N THR A 430 -5.18 20.05 6.57
CA THR A 430 -4.05 19.63 7.39
C THR A 430 -2.74 20.06 6.74
N GLU A 431 -1.72 20.32 7.55
CA GLU A 431 -0.37 20.64 7.06
C GLU A 431 0.69 19.83 7.81
N THR A 432 1.81 19.60 7.15
CA THR A 432 2.98 18.94 7.74
C THR A 432 3.73 19.96 8.60
N ALA A 433 3.88 19.68 9.89
CA ALA A 433 4.68 20.51 10.81
C ALA A 433 6.15 20.06 10.84
N GLN A 434 6.39 18.72 10.87
CA GLN A 434 7.74 18.15 10.94
C GLN A 434 7.75 16.75 10.35
N ILE A 435 8.90 16.29 9.85
CA ILE A 435 9.16 14.89 9.52
C ILE A 435 10.23 14.37 10.46
N VAL A 436 10.00 13.21 11.05
CA VAL A 436 10.97 12.48 11.86
C VAL A 436 11.42 11.26 11.05
N ASP A 437 12.69 11.27 10.63
CA ASP A 437 13.24 10.16 9.83
C ASP A 437 13.36 8.89 10.66
N ALA A 438 13.13 7.73 10.04
CA ALA A 438 13.11 6.45 10.74
C ALA A 438 14.38 6.15 11.57
N PRO A 439 15.62 6.52 11.13
CA PRO A 439 16.82 6.34 11.95
C PRO A 439 16.87 7.21 13.22
N ASP A 440 16.13 8.32 13.24
CA ASP A 440 16.11 9.27 14.37
C ASP A 440 15.06 8.90 15.42
N ILE A 441 14.24 7.87 15.17
CA ILE A 441 13.25 7.39 16.11
C ILE A 441 13.94 6.43 17.10
N PRO A 442 13.93 6.72 18.41
CA PRO A 442 14.53 5.85 19.42
C PRO A 442 13.93 4.44 19.42
N SER A 443 14.79 3.42 19.55
CA SER A 443 14.36 2.05 19.82
C SER A 443 14.02 1.86 21.30
N GLU A 444 12.81 1.41 21.61
CA GLU A 444 12.29 1.24 22.99
C GLU A 444 11.82 -0.19 23.28
#